data_f10975e17ea95d9bcd68a0de2c030c8a
#
_entry.id   f10975e17ea95d9bcd68a0de2c030c8a
#
_cell.length_a   1.000
_cell.length_b   1.000
_cell.length_c   1.000
_cell.angle_alpha   90.00
_cell.angle_beta   90.00
_cell.angle_gamma   90.00
#
_symmetry.space_group_name_H-M   'P 1'
#
loop_
_entity.id
_entity.type
_entity.pdbx_description
1 polymer ?
#
loop_
_entity_poly.entity_id
_entity_poly.type
_entity_poly.pdbx_seq_one_letter_code
_entity_poly.pdbx_strand_id
1 'polypeptide(L)'
;MLGGLFNRKEQERKIELLQTRINELEYENKSLSERISKQAARAKKALSDKQGADLALKKAEERIDTIERELKNLKEKEDAQLSVREAVTLTADRASDLLFQISSLRSRNDDLLTAYLRPEEAVSDLDRFELDNSVKYMMARIESPTGIALFYNLKSTGMAPQIVAPPFMILESQWKRDYAFDTTQLQEILDTNRVICILLAHAGESFIGISDRERVIEYKIVRSSVKEKHTKGGMSQRRFERLRDEDIRHHGEKARSAFEALIAGYKSELEMVVASGEHNLIKMITRDNEFPLLLRSIDPKAVLEKQNIDKIRVLAWSSRWYVL
;
A
#
# COMPACT_ATOMS: atom_id res chain seq x y z
N MET A 1 81.94 21.72 -72.61
CA MET A 1 80.83 20.81 -72.85
C MET A 1 80.59 19.76 -71.69
N LEU A 2 81.01 20.04 -70.47
CA LEU A 2 80.88 19.07 -69.36
C LEU A 2 79.72 19.44 -68.35
N GLY A 3 79.17 20.69 -68.40
CA GLY A 3 78.11 21.12 -67.45
C GLY A 3 76.69 20.59 -67.75
N GLY A 4 76.40 20.22 -69.02
CA GLY A 4 75.06 19.74 -69.43
C GLY A 4 74.75 18.28 -69.07
N LEU A 5 75.82 17.45 -68.94
CA LEU A 5 75.70 16.03 -68.61
C LEU A 5 75.44 15.78 -67.11
N PHE A 6 75.95 16.65 -66.23
CA PHE A 6 75.70 16.56 -64.79
C PHE A 6 74.26 16.96 -64.43
N ASN A 7 73.75 18.01 -65.07
CA ASN A 7 72.37 18.48 -64.84
C ASN A 7 71.31 17.46 -65.32
N ARG A 8 71.67 16.71 -66.40
CA ARG A 8 70.73 15.68 -66.93
C ARG A 8 70.69 14.45 -66.06
N LYS A 9 71.81 13.99 -65.47
CA LYS A 9 71.78 12.87 -64.50
C LYS A 9 71.12 13.22 -63.18
N GLU A 10 71.19 14.46 -62.77
CA GLU A 10 70.52 14.93 -61.56
C GLU A 10 68.95 15.03 -61.76
N GLN A 11 68.54 15.47 -62.94
CA GLN A 11 67.15 15.46 -63.38
C GLN A 11 66.61 14.04 -63.53
N GLU A 12 67.31 13.10 -64.09
CA GLU A 12 66.98 11.69 -64.22
C GLU A 12 66.76 11.04 -62.85
N ARG A 13 67.64 11.28 -61.88
CA ARG A 13 67.52 10.82 -60.48
C ARG A 13 66.31 11.42 -59.82
N LYS A 14 66.00 12.68 -60.07
CA LYS A 14 64.81 13.35 -59.48
C LYS A 14 63.53 12.82 -60.07
N ILE A 15 63.52 12.49 -61.34
CA ILE A 15 62.36 11.85 -62.01
C ILE A 15 62.14 10.44 -61.45
N GLU A 16 63.22 9.66 -61.27
CA GLU A 16 63.12 8.31 -60.69
C GLU A 16 62.60 8.33 -59.22
N LEU A 17 63.11 9.30 -58.44
CA LEU A 17 62.64 9.50 -57.07
C LEU A 17 61.18 9.94 -57.01
N LEU A 18 60.73 10.83 -57.90
CA LEU A 18 59.35 11.26 -58.00
C LEU A 18 58.39 10.10 -58.48
N GLN A 19 58.89 9.29 -59.43
CA GLN A 19 58.15 8.11 -59.90
C GLN A 19 57.96 7.07 -58.80
N THR A 20 58.99 6.83 -58.00
CA THR A 20 58.94 5.96 -56.83
C THR A 20 57.88 6.50 -55.82
N ARG A 21 57.93 7.82 -55.58
CA ARG A 21 56.97 8.45 -54.64
C ARG A 21 55.55 8.45 -55.15
N ILE A 22 55.35 8.61 -56.46
CA ILE A 22 53.99 8.47 -57.07
C ILE A 22 53.47 7.04 -56.87
N ASN A 23 54.32 6.03 -57.14
CA ASN A 23 53.85 4.63 -56.93
C ASN A 23 53.54 4.30 -55.48
N GLU A 24 54.34 4.83 -54.53
CA GLU A 24 54.04 4.70 -53.10
C GLU A 24 52.67 5.35 -52.74
N LEU A 25 52.44 6.59 -53.18
CA LEU A 25 51.20 7.32 -52.95
C LEU A 25 49.99 6.66 -53.61
N GLU A 26 50.18 6.13 -54.83
CA GLU A 26 49.12 5.36 -55.50
C GLU A 26 48.76 4.07 -54.73
N TYR A 27 49.75 3.37 -54.22
CA TYR A 27 49.55 2.19 -53.37
C TYR A 27 48.87 2.56 -52.06
N GLU A 28 49.25 3.62 -51.37
CA GLU A 28 48.63 4.15 -50.17
C GLU A 28 47.17 4.56 -50.46
N ASN A 29 46.91 5.30 -51.55
CA ASN A 29 45.60 5.69 -51.96
C ASN A 29 44.67 4.49 -52.24
N LYS A 30 45.18 3.46 -52.88
CA LYS A 30 44.45 2.23 -53.13
C LYS A 30 44.10 1.52 -51.82
N SER A 31 45.06 1.41 -50.92
CA SER A 31 44.88 0.81 -49.59
C SER A 31 43.84 1.59 -48.73
N LEU A 32 43.95 2.94 -48.73
CA LEU A 32 43.00 3.80 -48.06
C LEU A 32 41.57 3.69 -48.64
N SER A 33 41.47 3.66 -49.97
CA SER A 33 40.18 3.48 -50.66
C SER A 33 39.50 2.14 -50.30
N GLU A 34 40.27 1.05 -50.25
CA GLU A 34 39.76 -0.26 -49.81
C GLU A 34 39.33 -0.24 -48.35
N ARG A 35 40.11 0.45 -47.47
CA ARG A 35 39.72 0.60 -46.03
C ARG A 35 38.44 1.41 -45.88
N ILE A 36 38.29 2.54 -46.61
CA ILE A 36 37.09 3.36 -46.61
C ILE A 36 35.89 2.55 -47.09
N SER A 37 36.02 1.79 -48.19
CA SER A 37 34.97 0.92 -48.70
C SER A 37 34.52 -0.13 -47.69
N LYS A 38 35.48 -0.81 -47.03
CA LYS A 38 35.18 -1.78 -45.96
C LYS A 38 34.51 -1.12 -44.74
N GLN A 39 34.96 0.07 -44.38
CA GLN A 39 34.34 0.81 -43.26
C GLN A 39 32.91 1.28 -43.57
N ALA A 40 32.68 1.79 -44.79
CA ALA A 40 31.36 2.17 -45.29
C ALA A 40 30.41 0.97 -45.33
N ALA A 41 30.83 -0.20 -45.76
CA ALA A 41 30.04 -1.42 -45.76
C ALA A 41 29.70 -1.87 -44.33
N ARG A 42 30.66 -1.79 -43.39
CA ARG A 42 30.39 -2.08 -41.96
C ARG A 42 29.43 -1.09 -41.33
N ALA A 43 29.59 0.21 -41.61
CA ALA A 43 28.69 1.25 -41.12
C ALA A 43 27.24 1.05 -41.64
N LYS A 44 27.11 0.73 -42.94
CA LYS A 44 25.80 0.44 -43.55
C LYS A 44 25.13 -0.78 -42.90
N LYS A 45 25.91 -1.85 -42.64
CA LYS A 45 25.39 -3.04 -41.95
C LYS A 45 24.99 -2.71 -40.52
N ALA A 46 25.79 -2.01 -39.74
CA ALA A 46 25.49 -1.60 -38.37
C ALA A 46 24.23 -0.72 -38.29
N LEU A 47 24.05 0.19 -39.28
CA LEU A 47 22.83 1.01 -39.37
C LEU A 47 21.60 0.15 -39.65
N SER A 48 21.68 -0.83 -40.54
CA SER A 48 20.55 -1.77 -40.82
C SER A 48 20.23 -2.64 -39.61
N ASP A 49 21.27 -3.14 -38.91
CA ASP A 49 21.08 -3.95 -37.70
C ASP A 49 20.43 -3.11 -36.59
N LYS A 50 20.87 -1.84 -36.44
CA LYS A 50 20.25 -0.91 -35.49
C LYS A 50 18.77 -0.67 -35.81
N GLN A 51 18.44 -0.38 -37.08
CA GLN A 51 17.04 -0.18 -37.49
C GLN A 51 16.18 -1.43 -37.22
N GLY A 52 16.74 -2.63 -37.45
CA GLY A 52 16.08 -3.89 -37.12
C GLY A 52 15.82 -4.05 -35.63
N ALA A 53 16.81 -3.70 -34.80
CA ALA A 53 16.67 -3.74 -33.33
C ALA A 53 15.66 -2.71 -32.81
N ASP A 54 15.66 -1.48 -33.32
CA ASP A 54 14.70 -0.43 -32.96
C ASP A 54 13.26 -0.84 -33.30
N LEU A 55 13.04 -1.49 -34.46
CA LEU A 55 11.73 -2.03 -34.84
C LEU A 55 11.29 -3.19 -33.94
N ALA A 56 12.22 -4.06 -33.56
CA ALA A 56 11.93 -5.16 -32.64
C ALA A 56 11.58 -4.64 -31.24
N LEU A 57 12.31 -3.63 -30.76
CA LEU A 57 12.03 -2.97 -29.49
C LEU A 57 10.65 -2.36 -29.47
N LYS A 58 10.31 -1.58 -30.49
CA LYS A 58 8.97 -0.96 -30.60
C LYS A 58 7.83 -1.99 -30.59
N LYS A 59 8.01 -3.11 -31.33
CA LYS A 59 7.01 -4.20 -31.31
C LYS A 59 6.90 -4.88 -29.94
N ALA A 60 8.00 -4.99 -29.19
CA ALA A 60 8.00 -5.55 -27.85
C ALA A 60 7.29 -4.61 -26.87
N GLU A 61 7.52 -3.30 -26.96
CA GLU A 61 6.82 -2.28 -26.16
C GLU A 61 5.31 -2.29 -26.41
N GLU A 62 4.89 -2.31 -27.67
CA GLU A 62 3.47 -2.40 -28.05
C GLU A 62 2.80 -3.69 -27.51
N ARG A 63 3.57 -4.78 -27.44
CA ARG A 63 3.08 -6.04 -26.90
C ARG A 63 2.97 -6.02 -25.37
N ILE A 64 3.91 -5.37 -24.68
CA ILE A 64 3.86 -5.13 -23.23
C ILE A 64 2.62 -4.31 -22.89
N ASP A 65 2.41 -3.18 -23.57
CA ASP A 65 1.22 -2.33 -23.38
C ASP A 65 -0.09 -3.09 -23.56
N THR A 66 -0.14 -3.99 -24.54
CA THR A 66 -1.34 -4.81 -24.80
C THR A 66 -1.58 -5.79 -23.66
N ILE A 67 -0.53 -6.50 -23.21
CA ILE A 67 -0.61 -7.46 -22.10
C ILE A 67 -0.98 -6.75 -20.80
N GLU A 68 -0.43 -5.56 -20.53
CA GLU A 68 -0.77 -4.77 -19.34
C GLU A 68 -2.25 -4.35 -19.33
N ARG A 69 -2.79 -3.95 -20.50
CA ARG A 69 -4.23 -3.63 -20.62
C ARG A 69 -5.11 -4.87 -20.44
N GLU A 70 -4.73 -6.01 -21.01
CA GLU A 70 -5.46 -7.27 -20.81
C GLU A 70 -5.42 -7.71 -19.35
N LEU A 71 -4.27 -7.62 -18.69
CA LEU A 71 -4.11 -7.92 -17.27
C LEU A 71 -4.97 -7.01 -16.38
N LYS A 72 -5.02 -5.71 -16.71
CA LYS A 72 -5.88 -4.75 -16.02
C LYS A 72 -7.36 -5.09 -16.20
N ASN A 73 -7.78 -5.38 -17.43
CA ASN A 73 -9.16 -5.77 -17.73
C ASN A 73 -9.56 -7.09 -17.07
N LEU A 74 -8.63 -8.06 -16.98
CA LEU A 74 -8.89 -9.32 -16.28
C LEU A 74 -9.02 -9.10 -14.78
N LYS A 75 -8.14 -8.29 -14.18
CA LYS A 75 -8.25 -7.90 -12.76
C LYS A 75 -9.56 -7.18 -12.46
N GLU A 76 -9.96 -6.22 -13.31
CA GLU A 76 -11.24 -5.51 -13.15
C GLU A 76 -12.46 -6.45 -13.30
N LYS A 77 -12.39 -7.46 -14.15
CA LYS A 77 -13.44 -8.49 -14.27
C LYS A 77 -13.46 -9.45 -13.09
N GLU A 78 -12.32 -9.89 -12.59
CA GLU A 78 -12.20 -10.68 -11.36
C GLU A 78 -12.71 -9.87 -10.16
N ASP A 79 -12.33 -8.60 -10.03
CA ASP A 79 -12.80 -7.69 -8.99
C ASP A 79 -14.33 -7.51 -9.03
N ALA A 80 -14.91 -7.46 -10.23
CA ALA A 80 -16.37 -7.35 -10.41
C ALA A 80 -17.11 -8.67 -10.10
N GLN A 81 -16.49 -9.83 -10.34
CA GLN A 81 -17.07 -11.14 -10.03
C GLN A 81 -16.89 -11.56 -8.58
N LEU A 82 -15.82 -11.10 -7.92
CA LEU A 82 -15.47 -11.37 -6.52
C LEU A 82 -15.83 -10.20 -5.60
N SER A 83 -16.85 -9.41 -5.95
CA SER A 83 -17.30 -8.34 -5.08
C SER A 83 -17.74 -8.91 -3.73
N VAL A 84 -17.17 -8.39 -2.65
CA VAL A 84 -17.73 -8.55 -1.29
C VAL A 84 -19.22 -8.27 -1.38
N ARG A 85 -20.07 -9.26 -1.15
CA ARG A 85 -21.51 -9.04 -1.14
C ARG A 85 -21.86 -7.97 -0.12
N GLU A 86 -21.17 -7.96 1.00
CA GLU A 86 -21.38 -6.92 2.01
C GLU A 86 -20.23 -6.87 3.02
N ALA A 87 -19.70 -5.67 3.29
CA ALA A 87 -18.83 -5.42 4.42
C ALA A 87 -19.63 -4.66 5.47
N VAL A 88 -20.00 -5.32 6.55
CA VAL A 88 -20.85 -4.76 7.61
C VAL A 88 -20.02 -4.47 8.84
N THR A 89 -20.21 -3.29 9.41
CA THR A 89 -19.68 -2.96 10.73
C THR A 89 -20.71 -3.36 11.79
N LEU A 90 -20.36 -4.32 12.65
CA LEU A 90 -21.19 -4.79 13.72
C LEU A 90 -20.73 -4.21 15.06
N THR A 91 -21.67 -3.73 15.87
CA THR A 91 -21.42 -3.40 17.27
C THR A 91 -21.01 -4.65 18.05
N ALA A 92 -20.35 -4.48 19.20
CA ALA A 92 -19.89 -5.59 20.02
C ALA A 92 -21.02 -6.60 20.32
N ASP A 93 -22.21 -6.11 20.69
CA ASP A 93 -23.36 -6.97 21.04
C ASP A 93 -23.86 -7.77 19.83
N ARG A 94 -24.05 -7.12 18.67
CA ARG A 94 -24.46 -7.81 17.44
C ARG A 94 -23.41 -8.80 16.95
N ALA A 95 -22.13 -8.48 17.12
CA ALA A 95 -21.05 -9.39 16.79
C ALA A 95 -21.05 -10.61 17.71
N SER A 96 -21.28 -10.42 19.01
CA SER A 96 -21.42 -11.52 19.99
C SER A 96 -22.64 -12.41 19.68
N ASP A 97 -23.80 -11.83 19.33
CA ASP A 97 -24.98 -12.58 18.91
C ASP A 97 -24.71 -13.45 17.67
N LEU A 98 -24.06 -12.88 16.65
CA LEU A 98 -23.71 -13.62 15.43
C LEU A 98 -22.68 -14.71 15.73
N LEU A 99 -21.69 -14.40 16.58
CA LEU A 99 -20.66 -15.35 16.97
C LEU A 99 -21.27 -16.52 17.77
N PHE A 100 -22.26 -16.27 18.61
CA PHE A 100 -23.01 -17.31 19.29
C PHE A 100 -23.76 -18.23 18.30
N GLN A 101 -24.38 -17.67 17.25
CA GLN A 101 -24.98 -18.47 16.18
C GLN A 101 -23.93 -19.34 15.45
N ILE A 102 -22.77 -18.77 15.11
CA ILE A 102 -21.67 -19.49 14.48
C ILE A 102 -21.17 -20.62 15.40
N SER A 103 -21.01 -20.35 16.69
CA SER A 103 -20.56 -21.34 17.68
C SER A 103 -21.55 -22.49 17.85
N SER A 104 -22.81 -22.29 17.50
CA SER A 104 -23.88 -23.30 17.60
C SER A 104 -23.91 -24.26 16.40
N LEU A 105 -23.23 -23.91 15.30
CA LEU A 105 -23.16 -24.73 14.10
C LEU A 105 -22.35 -26.00 14.35
N ARG A 106 -22.86 -27.11 13.81
CA ARG A 106 -22.21 -28.43 13.88
C ARG A 106 -22.23 -29.07 12.51
N SER A 107 -21.13 -29.69 12.14
CA SER A 107 -21.05 -30.56 10.98
C SER A 107 -21.00 -32.03 11.40
N ARG A 108 -21.41 -32.90 10.49
CA ARG A 108 -21.22 -34.36 10.66
C ARG A 108 -19.79 -34.81 10.40
N ASN A 109 -19.02 -33.99 9.73
CA ASN A 109 -17.61 -34.22 9.38
C ASN A 109 -16.76 -33.12 10.02
N ASP A 110 -15.45 -33.33 10.04
CA ASP A 110 -14.45 -32.34 10.46
C ASP A 110 -14.16 -31.32 9.35
N ASP A 111 -15.18 -30.67 8.80
CA ASP A 111 -15.09 -29.77 7.65
C ASP A 111 -15.30 -28.28 8.00
N LEU A 112 -15.46 -27.96 9.28
CA LEU A 112 -15.52 -26.60 9.76
C LEU A 112 -14.13 -26.09 10.14
N LEU A 113 -13.63 -25.13 9.35
CA LEU A 113 -12.32 -24.50 9.58
C LEU A 113 -12.51 -23.19 10.35
N THR A 114 -11.83 -23.06 11.46
CA THR A 114 -11.59 -21.79 12.14
C THR A 114 -10.13 -21.41 11.98
N ALA A 115 -9.86 -20.18 11.56
CA ALA A 115 -8.52 -19.65 11.53
C ALA A 115 -8.46 -18.24 12.13
N TYR A 116 -7.45 -18.00 12.96
CA TYR A 116 -7.11 -16.69 13.49
C TYR A 116 -5.72 -16.33 13.00
N LEU A 117 -5.56 -15.17 12.38
CA LEU A 117 -4.32 -14.66 11.84
C LEU A 117 -3.98 -13.32 12.47
N ARG A 118 -2.76 -13.17 12.94
CA ARG A 118 -2.24 -11.87 13.39
C ARG A 118 -2.10 -10.89 12.23
N PRO A 119 -1.99 -9.59 12.48
CA PRO A 119 -1.97 -8.55 11.42
C PRO A 119 -0.91 -8.76 10.33
N GLU A 120 0.23 -9.33 10.68
CA GLU A 120 1.40 -9.46 9.79
C GLU A 120 1.51 -10.84 9.12
N GLU A 121 0.58 -11.74 9.39
CA GLU A 121 0.66 -13.09 8.86
C GLU A 121 0.06 -13.22 7.47
N ALA A 122 0.80 -13.88 6.60
CA ALA A 122 0.38 -14.14 5.24
C ALA A 122 -0.70 -15.25 5.17
N VAL A 123 -1.64 -15.08 4.25
CA VAL A 123 -2.69 -16.06 3.95
C VAL A 123 -2.13 -17.40 3.43
N SER A 124 -0.85 -17.41 2.99
CA SER A 124 -0.17 -18.61 2.46
C SER A 124 -0.20 -19.81 3.41
N ASP A 125 -0.22 -19.59 4.71
CA ASP A 125 -0.29 -20.69 5.69
C ASP A 125 -1.62 -21.47 5.64
N LEU A 126 -2.65 -20.88 5.03
CA LEU A 126 -3.95 -21.50 4.81
C LEU A 126 -4.04 -22.34 3.52
N ASP A 127 -3.01 -22.37 2.68
CA ASP A 127 -3.02 -23.11 1.41
C ASP A 127 -3.21 -24.62 1.62
N ARG A 128 -2.79 -25.14 2.76
CA ARG A 128 -2.98 -26.53 3.15
C ARG A 128 -4.45 -26.96 3.34
N PHE A 129 -5.39 -26.01 3.45
CA PHE A 129 -6.80 -26.31 3.70
C PHE A 129 -7.67 -26.25 2.44
N GLU A 130 -7.09 -26.15 1.25
CA GLU A 130 -7.82 -26.12 -0.02
C GLU A 130 -8.95 -25.11 -0.06
N LEU A 131 -8.72 -23.90 0.48
CA LEU A 131 -9.68 -22.81 0.47
C LEU A 131 -10.05 -22.42 -0.96
N ASP A 132 -11.32 -22.04 -1.18
CA ASP A 132 -11.76 -21.46 -2.43
C ASP A 132 -10.91 -20.24 -2.80
N ASN A 133 -10.63 -20.07 -4.07
CA ASN A 133 -9.85 -18.92 -4.56
C ASN A 133 -10.49 -17.58 -4.19
N SER A 134 -11.82 -17.50 -4.11
CA SER A 134 -12.57 -16.33 -3.66
C SER A 134 -12.24 -15.96 -2.21
N VAL A 135 -12.17 -16.95 -1.31
CA VAL A 135 -11.84 -16.74 0.11
C VAL A 135 -10.39 -16.27 0.26
N LYS A 136 -9.45 -16.95 -0.42
CA LYS A 136 -8.03 -16.56 -0.43
C LYS A 136 -7.83 -15.14 -0.94
N TYR A 137 -8.47 -14.80 -2.05
CA TYR A 137 -8.41 -13.49 -2.66
C TYR A 137 -8.94 -12.38 -1.73
N MET A 138 -10.07 -12.65 -1.07
CA MET A 138 -10.66 -11.71 -0.12
C MET A 138 -9.76 -11.51 1.10
N MET A 139 -9.26 -12.57 1.70
CA MET A 139 -8.37 -12.48 2.86
C MET A 139 -7.09 -11.69 2.53
N ALA A 140 -6.53 -11.88 1.33
CA ALA A 140 -5.34 -11.18 0.87
C ALA A 140 -5.57 -9.66 0.67
N ARG A 141 -6.81 -9.22 0.46
CA ARG A 141 -7.18 -7.80 0.25
C ARG A 141 -7.66 -7.08 1.51
N ILE A 142 -7.96 -7.83 2.57
CA ILE A 142 -8.40 -7.22 3.82
C ILE A 142 -7.16 -6.76 4.60
N GLU A 143 -6.90 -5.46 4.54
CA GLU A 143 -5.92 -4.83 5.42
C GLU A 143 -6.55 -4.62 6.79
N SER A 144 -6.18 -5.47 7.76
CA SER A 144 -6.65 -5.37 9.13
C SER A 144 -5.48 -5.17 10.10
N PRO A 145 -5.39 -4.02 10.76
CA PRO A 145 -4.38 -3.80 11.79
C PRO A 145 -4.59 -4.64 13.05
N THR A 146 -5.72 -5.33 13.15
CA THR A 146 -6.10 -6.19 14.28
C THR A 146 -6.01 -7.68 13.97
N GLY A 147 -5.66 -8.04 12.74
CA GLY A 147 -5.69 -9.42 12.27
C GLY A 147 -7.06 -9.81 11.71
N ILE A 148 -7.22 -11.08 11.37
CA ILE A 148 -8.40 -11.63 10.69
C ILE A 148 -8.79 -12.95 11.35
N ALA A 149 -10.10 -13.11 11.65
CA ALA A 149 -10.67 -14.41 11.95
C ALA A 149 -11.50 -14.91 10.75
N LEU A 150 -11.36 -16.20 10.42
CA LEU A 150 -12.08 -16.89 9.36
C LEU A 150 -12.90 -18.03 9.94
N PHE A 151 -14.19 -18.09 9.61
CA PHE A 151 -15.09 -19.23 9.84
C PHE A 151 -15.55 -19.74 8.48
N TYR A 152 -15.09 -20.92 8.08
CA TYR A 152 -15.30 -21.45 6.74
C TYR A 152 -15.66 -22.92 6.74
N ASN A 153 -16.70 -23.28 5.98
CA ASN A 153 -17.05 -24.67 5.73
C ASN A 153 -16.33 -25.15 4.45
N LEU A 154 -15.36 -26.05 4.60
CA LEU A 154 -14.53 -26.57 3.51
C LEU A 154 -15.33 -27.28 2.39
N LYS A 155 -16.54 -27.75 2.69
CA LYS A 155 -17.44 -28.36 1.69
C LYS A 155 -18.41 -27.38 1.07
N SER A 156 -18.34 -26.09 1.40
CA SER A 156 -19.15 -25.00 0.85
C SER A 156 -20.68 -25.25 0.93
N THR A 157 -21.12 -26.14 1.81
CA THR A 157 -22.53 -26.49 1.91
C THR A 157 -23.23 -25.70 3.01
N GLY A 158 -23.98 -24.67 2.62
CA GLY A 158 -25.00 -24.04 3.47
C GLY A 158 -24.59 -22.82 4.28
N MET A 159 -23.32 -22.45 4.37
CA MET A 159 -22.87 -21.24 5.05
C MET A 159 -21.86 -20.47 4.20
N ALA A 160 -22.12 -19.20 3.96
CA ALA A 160 -21.14 -18.32 3.33
C ALA A 160 -19.93 -18.11 4.25
N PRO A 161 -18.71 -18.00 3.71
CA PRO A 161 -17.52 -17.69 4.49
C PRO A 161 -17.69 -16.40 5.29
N GLN A 162 -17.33 -16.44 6.57
CA GLN A 162 -17.33 -15.28 7.44
C GLN A 162 -15.91 -14.88 7.73
N ILE A 163 -15.52 -13.70 7.28
CA ILE A 163 -14.21 -13.12 7.56
C ILE A 163 -14.41 -11.92 8.48
N VAL A 164 -13.70 -11.88 9.59
CA VAL A 164 -13.89 -10.88 10.65
C VAL A 164 -12.59 -10.15 10.92
N ALA A 165 -12.61 -8.83 10.84
CA ALA A 165 -11.60 -7.97 11.41
C ALA A 165 -12.09 -7.52 12.80
N PRO A 166 -11.51 -8.04 13.91
CA PRO A 166 -11.98 -7.77 15.27
C PRO A 166 -11.66 -6.34 15.72
N PRO A 167 -12.28 -5.86 16.82
CA PRO A 167 -11.98 -4.52 17.33
C PRO A 167 -10.55 -4.36 17.86
N PHE A 168 -9.96 -5.42 18.39
CA PHE A 168 -8.63 -5.46 18.99
C PHE A 168 -7.78 -6.57 18.39
N MET A 169 -6.47 -6.53 18.65
CA MET A 169 -5.51 -7.43 18.03
C MET A 169 -5.73 -8.89 18.41
N ILE A 170 -5.65 -9.77 17.42
CA ILE A 170 -5.45 -11.19 17.59
C ILE A 170 -4.01 -11.39 18.05
N LEU A 171 -3.83 -11.97 19.24
CA LEU A 171 -2.52 -12.13 19.87
C LEU A 171 -1.83 -13.41 19.43
N GLU A 172 -2.59 -14.47 19.18
CA GLU A 172 -2.10 -15.78 18.80
C GLU A 172 -2.75 -16.25 17.51
N SER A 173 -1.93 -16.65 16.55
CA SER A 173 -2.41 -17.28 15.35
C SER A 173 -2.65 -18.74 15.59
N GLN A 174 -3.83 -19.18 15.24
CA GLN A 174 -4.23 -20.57 15.33
C GLN A 174 -5.19 -20.92 14.22
N TRP A 175 -5.23 -22.18 13.87
CA TRP A 175 -6.24 -22.71 12.97
C TRP A 175 -6.62 -24.12 13.44
N LYS A 176 -7.91 -24.38 13.34
CA LYS A 176 -8.49 -25.65 13.75
C LYS A 176 -9.52 -26.10 12.73
N ARG A 177 -9.44 -27.34 12.34
CA ARG A 177 -10.47 -28.04 11.57
C ARG A 177 -11.18 -29.00 12.51
N ASP A 178 -12.48 -28.90 12.64
CA ASP A 178 -13.26 -29.65 13.61
C ASP A 178 -14.73 -29.81 13.15
N TYR A 179 -15.54 -30.47 13.95
CA TYR A 179 -17.01 -30.60 13.81
C TYR A 179 -17.77 -29.36 14.23
N ALA A 180 -17.12 -28.38 14.84
CA ALA A 180 -17.64 -27.10 15.30
C ALA A 180 -16.63 -26.00 15.07
N PHE A 181 -17.09 -24.76 14.93
CA PHE A 181 -16.21 -23.60 14.92
C PHE A 181 -15.68 -23.30 16.34
N ASP A 182 -14.40 -22.96 16.43
CA ASP A 182 -13.79 -22.46 17.66
C ASP A 182 -13.90 -20.92 17.70
N THR A 183 -14.86 -20.42 18.42
CA THR A 183 -15.13 -18.98 18.54
C THR A 183 -14.51 -18.35 19.78
N THR A 184 -13.78 -19.13 20.58
CA THR A 184 -13.31 -18.74 21.92
C THR A 184 -12.47 -17.46 21.88
N GLN A 185 -11.45 -17.41 21.02
CA GLN A 185 -10.55 -16.26 20.96
C GLN A 185 -11.25 -14.97 20.52
N LEU A 186 -12.16 -15.05 19.55
CA LEU A 186 -12.91 -13.86 19.12
C LEU A 186 -13.93 -13.44 20.19
N GLN A 187 -14.54 -14.39 20.90
CA GLN A 187 -15.45 -14.10 22.01
C GLN A 187 -14.70 -13.37 23.14
N GLU A 188 -13.52 -13.84 23.52
CA GLU A 188 -12.68 -13.18 24.52
C GLU A 188 -12.32 -11.74 24.10
N ILE A 189 -11.99 -11.51 22.82
CA ILE A 189 -11.71 -10.17 22.30
C ILE A 189 -12.94 -9.26 22.41
N LEU A 190 -14.14 -9.78 22.12
CA LEU A 190 -15.38 -9.02 22.18
C LEU A 190 -15.85 -8.75 23.61
N ASP A 191 -15.63 -9.69 24.52
CA ASP A 191 -16.12 -9.62 25.91
C ASP A 191 -15.16 -8.93 26.87
N THR A 192 -13.92 -8.70 26.45
CA THR A 192 -12.92 -8.03 27.30
C THR A 192 -13.38 -6.61 27.64
N ASN A 193 -13.38 -6.29 28.91
CA ASN A 193 -13.62 -4.92 29.40
C ASN A 193 -12.26 -4.20 29.56
N ARG A 194 -11.83 -3.50 28.51
CA ARG A 194 -10.58 -2.73 28.45
C ARG A 194 -10.86 -1.25 28.66
N VAL A 195 -9.90 -0.53 29.18
CA VAL A 195 -9.91 0.93 29.12
C VAL A 195 -9.03 1.38 27.96
N ILE A 196 -9.62 2.09 27.01
CA ILE A 196 -8.94 2.58 25.80
C ILE A 196 -9.06 4.10 25.70
N CYS A 197 -8.04 4.72 25.08
CA CYS A 197 -8.15 6.10 24.62
C CYS A 197 -8.54 6.11 23.15
N ILE A 198 -9.59 6.84 22.81
CA ILE A 198 -10.04 7.05 21.43
C ILE A 198 -9.61 8.44 21.01
N LEU A 199 -8.81 8.51 19.94
CA LEU A 199 -8.33 9.74 19.33
C LEU A 199 -8.89 9.90 17.91
N LEU A 200 -9.72 10.91 17.67
CA LEU A 200 -10.07 11.34 16.32
C LEU A 200 -9.34 12.65 16.02
N ALA A 201 -8.41 12.61 15.07
CA ALA A 201 -7.52 13.72 14.77
C ALA A 201 -7.82 14.32 13.39
N HIS A 202 -8.48 15.48 13.37
CA HIS A 202 -8.77 16.23 12.15
C HIS A 202 -8.30 17.67 12.28
N ALA A 203 -7.89 18.26 11.16
CA ALA A 203 -7.45 19.65 11.13
C ALA A 203 -8.58 20.59 11.62
N GLY A 204 -8.33 21.28 12.73
CA GLY A 204 -9.27 22.21 13.35
C GLY A 204 -10.20 21.63 14.40
N GLU A 205 -10.40 20.31 14.44
CA GLU A 205 -11.23 19.65 15.43
C GLU A 205 -10.75 18.23 15.76
N SER A 206 -10.40 17.97 17.01
CA SER A 206 -9.98 16.65 17.47
C SER A 206 -10.78 16.22 18.70
N PHE A 207 -11.10 14.92 18.75
CA PHE A 207 -11.72 14.28 19.90
C PHE A 207 -10.72 13.38 20.59
N ILE A 208 -10.69 13.44 21.91
CA ILE A 208 -9.88 12.58 22.78
C ILE A 208 -10.80 12.09 23.88
N GLY A 209 -10.97 10.79 24.01
CA GLY A 209 -11.89 10.22 25.00
C GLY A 209 -11.34 8.95 25.61
N ILE A 210 -11.49 8.80 26.90
CA ILE A 210 -11.25 7.55 27.63
C ILE A 210 -12.57 6.78 27.67
N SER A 211 -12.53 5.52 27.32
CA SER A 211 -13.72 4.67 27.17
C SER A 211 -13.46 3.26 27.65
N ASP A 212 -14.43 2.70 28.35
CA ASP A 212 -14.61 1.26 28.46
C ASP A 212 -15.60 0.74 27.42
N ARG A 213 -15.96 -0.53 27.49
CA ARG A 213 -16.93 -1.15 26.57
C ARG A 213 -18.31 -0.48 26.63
N GLU A 214 -18.74 -0.03 27.80
CA GLU A 214 -20.11 0.41 28.07
C GLU A 214 -20.32 1.90 27.86
N ARG A 215 -19.31 2.73 28.20
CA ARG A 215 -19.44 4.19 28.21
C ARG A 215 -18.14 4.91 27.86
N VAL A 216 -18.28 6.16 27.47
CA VAL A 216 -17.18 7.13 27.48
C VAL A 216 -17.07 7.68 28.90
N ILE A 217 -15.94 7.40 29.55
CA ILE A 217 -15.68 7.76 30.95
C ILE A 217 -15.39 9.26 31.05
N GLU A 218 -14.47 9.75 30.23
CA GLU A 218 -14.09 11.15 30.16
C GLU A 218 -13.70 11.50 28.71
N TYR A 219 -13.93 12.74 28.30
CA TYR A 219 -13.53 13.19 26.94
C TYR A 219 -13.23 14.67 26.89
N LYS A 220 -12.47 15.04 25.85
CA LYS A 220 -12.16 16.41 25.49
C LYS A 220 -12.29 16.63 23.99
N ILE A 221 -12.94 17.71 23.59
CA ILE A 221 -12.98 18.15 22.20
C ILE A 221 -12.11 19.39 22.08
N VAL A 222 -11.11 19.32 21.21
CA VAL A 222 -10.18 20.42 20.94
C VAL A 222 -10.57 21.04 19.63
N ARG A 223 -10.89 22.34 19.66
CA ARG A 223 -11.25 23.12 18.46
C ARG A 223 -10.25 24.25 18.23
N SER A 224 -9.92 24.49 16.98
CA SER A 224 -9.07 25.59 16.53
C SER A 224 -9.55 26.08 15.18
N SER A 225 -9.39 27.38 14.90
CA SER A 225 -9.66 27.91 13.58
C SER A 225 -8.54 27.51 12.63
N VAL A 226 -8.84 26.65 11.67
CA VAL A 226 -7.92 26.25 10.59
C VAL A 226 -8.51 26.75 9.27
N LYS A 227 -7.72 27.46 8.49
CA LYS A 227 -8.16 28.01 7.20
C LYS A 227 -8.53 26.88 6.24
N GLU A 228 -9.60 27.07 5.48
CA GLU A 228 -10.03 26.14 4.46
C GLU A 228 -8.98 25.98 3.34
N LYS A 229 -9.01 24.82 2.69
CA LYS A 229 -8.12 24.53 1.55
C LYS A 229 -8.58 25.32 0.33
N HIS A 230 -7.84 26.40 -0.03
CA HIS A 230 -8.10 27.14 -1.26
C HIS A 230 -7.58 26.38 -2.49
N THR A 231 -8.47 26.09 -3.44
CA THR A 231 -8.18 25.39 -4.71
C THR A 231 -7.84 26.30 -5.88
N LYS A 232 -7.95 27.64 -5.72
CA LYS A 232 -7.63 28.61 -6.78
C LYS A 232 -6.14 28.91 -6.80
N GLY A 233 -5.45 28.50 -7.89
CA GLY A 233 -4.01 28.72 -8.08
C GLY A 233 -3.62 30.20 -8.18
N GLY A 234 -2.40 30.54 -7.72
CA GLY A 234 -1.81 31.85 -7.80
C GLY A 234 -0.60 32.01 -6.87
N MET A 235 0.14 33.12 -7.02
CA MET A 235 1.36 33.40 -6.23
C MET A 235 1.09 33.48 -4.70
N SER A 236 -0.13 33.77 -4.29
CA SER A 236 -0.58 33.79 -2.89
C SER A 236 -0.85 32.38 -2.30
N GLN A 237 -0.96 31.35 -3.12
CA GLN A 237 -1.28 29.97 -2.67
C GLN A 237 -0.26 29.45 -1.66
N ARG A 238 1.05 29.59 -1.94
CA ARG A 238 2.12 29.14 -1.02
C ARG A 238 2.07 29.83 0.35
N ARG A 239 1.63 31.08 0.39
CA ARG A 239 1.45 31.82 1.66
C ARG A 239 0.26 31.26 2.45
N PHE A 240 -0.85 30.98 1.78
CA PHE A 240 -2.03 30.40 2.42
C PHE A 240 -1.77 28.98 2.90
N GLU A 241 -1.04 28.17 2.13
CA GLU A 241 -0.62 26.83 2.52
C GLU A 241 0.24 26.87 3.81
N ARG A 242 1.25 27.73 3.87
CA ARG A 242 2.09 27.92 5.08
C ARG A 242 1.27 28.33 6.30
N LEU A 243 0.35 29.27 6.15
CA LEU A 243 -0.51 29.72 7.25
C LEU A 243 -1.44 28.58 7.72
N ARG A 244 -1.97 27.79 6.78
CA ARG A 244 -2.79 26.63 7.11
C ARG A 244 -1.97 25.54 7.83
N ASP A 245 -0.76 25.26 7.38
CA ASP A 245 0.14 24.30 8.02
C ASP A 245 0.52 24.75 9.44
N GLU A 246 0.70 26.05 9.64
CA GLU A 246 0.93 26.66 10.96
C GLU A 246 -0.29 26.53 11.87
N ASP A 247 -1.50 26.80 11.35
CA ASP A 247 -2.76 26.60 12.06
C ASP A 247 -2.95 25.12 12.47
N ILE A 248 -2.64 24.17 11.56
CA ILE A 248 -2.71 22.73 11.83
C ILE A 248 -1.70 22.33 12.92
N ARG A 249 -0.46 22.83 12.83
CA ARG A 249 0.55 22.56 13.85
C ARG A 249 0.12 23.06 15.22
N HIS A 250 -0.38 24.29 15.31
CA HIS A 250 -0.88 24.87 16.55
C HIS A 250 -2.07 24.06 17.11
N HIS A 251 -2.98 23.62 16.24
CA HIS A 251 -4.07 22.71 16.62
C HIS A 251 -3.52 21.40 17.19
N GLY A 252 -2.51 20.79 16.52
CA GLY A 252 -1.88 19.57 16.96
C GLY A 252 -1.20 19.68 18.33
N GLU A 253 -0.50 20.79 18.59
CA GLU A 253 0.12 21.06 19.90
C GLU A 253 -0.94 21.19 21.01
N LYS A 254 -2.03 21.90 20.74
CA LYS A 254 -3.16 22.02 21.66
C LYS A 254 -3.84 20.68 21.93
N ALA A 255 -4.06 19.88 20.88
CA ALA A 255 -4.64 18.55 20.99
C ALA A 255 -3.70 17.59 21.74
N ARG A 256 -2.38 17.67 21.51
CA ARG A 256 -1.37 16.92 22.25
C ARG A 256 -1.41 17.22 23.75
N SER A 257 -1.39 18.49 24.15
CA SER A 257 -1.48 18.86 25.56
C SER A 257 -2.76 18.33 26.21
N ALA A 258 -3.89 18.32 25.47
CA ALA A 258 -5.13 17.75 25.94
C ALA A 258 -5.08 16.22 26.08
N PHE A 259 -4.42 15.54 25.14
CA PHE A 259 -4.20 14.11 25.12
C PHE A 259 -3.32 13.66 26.30
N GLU A 260 -2.18 14.30 26.48
CA GLU A 260 -1.26 14.01 27.60
C GLU A 260 -1.93 14.21 28.96
N ALA A 261 -2.66 15.32 29.12
CA ALA A 261 -3.38 15.60 30.36
C ALA A 261 -4.47 14.57 30.67
N LEU A 262 -5.21 14.11 29.64
CA LEU A 262 -6.26 13.13 29.82
C LEU A 262 -5.68 11.73 30.14
N ILE A 263 -4.67 11.29 29.40
CA ILE A 263 -4.00 9.99 29.62
C ILE A 263 -3.34 9.92 30.99
N ALA A 264 -2.75 11.00 31.47
CA ALA A 264 -2.08 11.02 32.78
C ALA A 264 -3.02 10.61 33.92
N GLY A 265 -4.32 10.92 33.81
CA GLY A 265 -5.34 10.53 34.82
C GLY A 265 -5.68 9.04 34.80
N TYR A 266 -5.38 8.32 33.72
CA TYR A 266 -5.77 6.92 33.51
C TYR A 266 -4.57 6.01 33.23
N LYS A 267 -3.35 6.44 33.50
CA LYS A 267 -2.11 5.73 33.14
C LYS A 267 -2.04 4.29 33.67
N SER A 268 -2.67 3.99 34.80
CA SER A 268 -2.70 2.65 35.42
C SER A 268 -3.75 1.71 34.82
N GLU A 269 -4.75 2.24 34.13
CA GLU A 269 -5.89 1.49 33.62
C GLU A 269 -5.90 1.39 32.09
N LEU A 270 -5.26 2.37 31.43
CA LEU A 270 -5.25 2.48 29.97
C LEU A 270 -4.39 1.38 29.34
N GLU A 271 -4.98 0.61 28.43
CA GLU A 271 -4.30 -0.47 27.72
C GLU A 271 -3.75 -0.04 26.36
N MET A 272 -4.48 0.81 25.62
CA MET A 272 -4.10 1.22 24.27
C MET A 272 -4.76 2.52 23.82
N VAL A 273 -4.25 3.06 22.72
CA VAL A 273 -4.83 4.19 22.00
C VAL A 273 -5.38 3.71 20.66
N VAL A 274 -6.67 3.93 20.41
CA VAL A 274 -7.32 3.71 19.11
C VAL A 274 -7.44 5.05 18.41
N ALA A 275 -6.72 5.23 17.28
CA ALA A 275 -6.66 6.50 16.58
C ALA A 275 -7.23 6.43 15.16
N SER A 276 -7.91 7.49 14.75
CA SER A 276 -8.44 7.70 13.41
C SER A 276 -8.24 9.15 12.97
N GLY A 277 -8.13 9.38 11.66
CA GLY A 277 -7.99 10.72 11.08
C GLY A 277 -6.69 10.95 10.34
N GLU A 278 -6.21 12.19 10.35
CA GLU A 278 -5.01 12.60 9.61
C GLU A 278 -3.73 12.04 10.25
N HIS A 279 -3.03 11.19 9.51
CA HIS A 279 -1.84 10.47 10.00
C HIS A 279 -0.75 11.39 10.60
N ASN A 280 -0.46 12.51 9.95
CA ASN A 280 0.54 13.46 10.46
C ASN A 280 0.10 14.10 11.78
N LEU A 281 -1.20 14.37 11.92
CA LEU A 281 -1.75 14.94 13.13
C LEU A 281 -1.78 13.91 14.27
N ILE A 282 -2.15 12.66 13.97
CA ILE A 282 -2.06 11.55 14.93
C ILE A 282 -0.63 11.41 15.43
N LYS A 283 0.38 11.35 14.54
CA LYS A 283 1.80 11.27 14.93
C LYS A 283 2.24 12.44 15.81
N MET A 284 1.74 13.65 15.55
CA MET A 284 2.06 14.83 16.34
C MET A 284 1.47 14.75 17.74
N ILE A 285 0.20 14.34 17.84
CA ILE A 285 -0.54 14.25 19.11
C ILE A 285 0.02 13.11 19.98
N THR A 286 0.35 11.97 19.38
CA THR A 286 0.80 10.76 20.08
C THR A 286 2.32 10.61 20.13
N ARG A 287 3.08 11.69 19.91
CA ARG A 287 4.55 11.65 19.77
C ARG A 287 5.27 10.98 20.94
N ASP A 288 4.85 11.25 22.17
CA ASP A 288 5.46 10.72 23.38
C ASP A 288 4.52 9.69 24.07
N ASN A 289 3.63 9.09 23.30
CA ASN A 289 2.73 8.06 23.79
C ASN A 289 3.48 6.75 24.06
N GLU A 290 3.30 6.19 25.24
CA GLU A 290 3.91 4.93 25.69
C GLU A 290 3.00 3.70 25.43
N PHE A 291 1.72 3.93 25.12
CA PHE A 291 0.73 2.86 24.92
C PHE A 291 0.71 2.34 23.48
N PRO A 292 0.34 1.08 23.26
CA PRO A 292 0.09 0.55 21.92
C PRO A 292 -0.87 1.44 21.13
N LEU A 293 -0.49 1.81 19.91
CA LEU A 293 -1.30 2.65 19.01
C LEU A 293 -1.92 1.81 17.92
N LEU A 294 -3.25 1.74 17.90
CA LEU A 294 -4.03 1.05 16.91
C LEU A 294 -4.67 2.07 15.95
N LEU A 295 -4.27 2.06 14.69
CA LEU A 295 -4.86 2.91 13.65
C LEU A 295 -6.08 2.22 13.04
N ARG A 296 -7.24 2.87 13.12
CA ARG A 296 -8.50 2.35 12.55
C ARG A 296 -9.23 3.45 11.79
N SER A 297 -9.96 3.05 10.75
CA SER A 297 -10.89 3.97 10.08
C SER A 297 -12.20 4.03 10.86
N ILE A 298 -12.41 5.11 11.59
CA ILE A 298 -13.68 5.47 12.23
C ILE A 298 -14.27 6.61 11.40
N ASP A 299 -15.54 6.50 11.00
CA ASP A 299 -16.17 7.50 10.12
C ASP A 299 -16.13 8.91 10.75
N PRO A 300 -15.41 9.86 10.13
CA PRO A 300 -15.32 11.22 10.66
C PRO A 300 -16.65 11.98 10.67
N LYS A 301 -17.65 11.55 9.89
CA LYS A 301 -18.99 12.13 9.93
C LYS A 301 -19.74 11.84 11.23
N ALA A 302 -19.25 10.88 12.03
CA ALA A 302 -19.74 10.64 13.38
C ALA A 302 -19.32 11.74 14.38
N VAL A 303 -18.66 12.79 13.91
CA VAL A 303 -17.95 13.79 14.69
C VAL A 303 -18.89 14.83 15.27
N LEU A 304 -18.80 14.99 16.52
CA LEU A 304 -18.47 16.12 17.40
C LEU A 304 -19.64 16.97 17.82
N GLU A 305 -20.83 16.47 17.66
CA GLU A 305 -21.93 16.94 18.49
C GLU A 305 -21.98 16.08 19.77
N LYS A 306 -22.27 16.70 20.91
CA LYS A 306 -22.37 15.97 22.20
C LYS A 306 -23.26 14.73 22.12
N GLN A 307 -24.23 14.73 21.22
CA GLN A 307 -25.16 13.61 20.96
C GLN A 307 -24.52 12.41 20.28
N ASN A 308 -23.31 12.57 19.67
CA ASN A 308 -22.66 11.52 18.89
C ASN A 308 -21.45 10.87 19.57
N ILE A 309 -21.11 11.28 20.79
CA ILE A 309 -19.91 10.79 21.52
C ILE A 309 -20.00 9.28 21.73
N ASP A 310 -21.16 8.77 22.10
CA ASP A 310 -21.36 7.32 22.28
C ASP A 310 -21.22 6.54 20.96
N LYS A 311 -21.58 7.14 19.82
CA LYS A 311 -21.35 6.51 18.51
C LYS A 311 -19.87 6.33 18.20
N ILE A 312 -19.01 7.28 18.62
CA ILE A 312 -17.56 7.16 18.47
C ILE A 312 -17.04 5.95 19.24
N ARG A 313 -17.49 5.78 20.50
CA ARG A 313 -17.20 4.60 21.31
C ARG A 313 -17.65 3.33 20.60
N VAL A 314 -18.93 3.26 20.22
CA VAL A 314 -19.50 2.10 19.53
C VAL A 314 -18.71 1.72 18.29
N LEU A 315 -18.26 2.69 17.48
CA LEU A 315 -17.43 2.46 16.31
C LEU A 315 -16.02 1.99 16.68
N ALA A 316 -15.40 2.51 17.74
CA ALA A 316 -14.09 2.06 18.20
C ALA A 316 -14.12 0.61 18.71
N TRP A 317 -15.24 0.17 19.29
CA TRP A 317 -15.47 -1.19 19.79
C TRP A 317 -16.13 -2.13 18.77
N SER A 318 -16.46 -1.67 17.55
CA SER A 318 -17.09 -2.47 16.51
C SER A 318 -16.09 -3.39 15.80
N SER A 319 -16.58 -4.51 15.29
CA SER A 319 -15.87 -5.41 14.38
C SER A 319 -16.34 -5.21 12.94
N ARG A 320 -15.50 -5.53 11.96
CA ARG A 320 -15.87 -5.49 10.55
C ARG A 320 -15.98 -6.90 10.01
N TRP A 321 -17.16 -7.21 9.46
CA TRP A 321 -17.52 -8.52 8.95
C TRP A 321 -17.63 -8.46 7.43
N TYR A 322 -17.07 -9.44 6.77
CA TYR A 322 -17.08 -9.58 5.32
C TYR A 322 -17.77 -10.91 4.99
N VAL A 323 -18.85 -10.85 4.22
CA VAL A 323 -19.61 -12.01 3.76
C VAL A 323 -19.47 -12.11 2.26
N LEU A 324 -19.09 -13.30 1.75
CA LEU A 324 -18.92 -13.60 0.34
C LEU A 324 -20.21 -13.97 -0.35
#